data_e6521abd2c2672ed84be29cdc4eae078
#
_entry.id   e6521abd2c2672ed84be29cdc4eae078
#
_cell.length_a   1.000
_cell.length_b   1.000
_cell.length_c   1.000
_cell.angle_alpha   90.00
_cell.angle_beta   90.00
_cell.angle_gamma   90.00
#
_symmetry.space_group_name_H-M   'P 1'
#
loop_
_entity.id
_entity.type
_entity.pdbx_description
1 polymer ?
#
loop_
_entity_poly.entity_id
_entity_poly.type
_entity_poly.pdbx_seq_one_letter_code
_entity_poly.pdbx_strand_id
1 'polypeptide(L)'
;LQYKGDPIRIRHLLSHTSGLPNMLPERANTVLADFTDQRTPRELNAIYAGYGKADFFRDLHAVEIHQVPGKDYAYSSAGTQLAAHILETVYKSDYESLLREFFRDSAAMADLRIRLGDAEAPRLAVGYHSDNAVPTSPMPELPWGASGNVKATVPEMVKFLKFQLAGGPVVTESHRTLVEFDSEFSIGYFWNIVGGDHLKGTYYAHHGGVPRSQCYIYIMPKYDLGIFVITNQSGDKTAHAMEAAINTLVERIVARDNISS
;
A
#
# COMPACT_ATOMS: atom_id res chain seq x y z
N LEU A 1 2.67 -17.47 -15.89
CA LEU A 1 3.33 -16.17 -15.94
C LEU A 1 4.85 -16.38 -15.84
N GLN A 2 5.56 -16.10 -16.91
CA GLN A 2 7.02 -16.30 -17.03
C GLN A 2 7.59 -15.42 -18.14
N TYR A 3 8.90 -15.18 -18.10
CA TYR A 3 9.65 -14.56 -19.18
C TYR A 3 10.82 -15.47 -19.59
N LYS A 4 10.85 -15.91 -20.86
CA LYS A 4 11.90 -16.79 -21.41
C LYS A 4 12.21 -18.03 -20.55
N GLY A 5 11.18 -18.60 -19.90
CA GLY A 5 11.33 -19.77 -19.04
C GLY A 5 11.50 -19.44 -17.55
N ASP A 6 11.78 -18.20 -17.18
CA ASP A 6 11.89 -17.77 -15.78
C ASP A 6 10.49 -17.45 -15.20
N PRO A 7 9.99 -18.24 -14.23
CA PRO A 7 8.65 -18.01 -13.68
C PRO A 7 8.62 -16.86 -12.68
N ILE A 8 7.48 -16.17 -12.61
CA ILE A 8 7.19 -15.28 -11.50
C ILE A 8 7.08 -16.11 -10.22
N ARG A 9 7.76 -15.67 -9.16
CA ARG A 9 7.73 -16.26 -7.82
C ARG A 9 7.01 -15.32 -6.86
N ILE A 10 6.51 -15.84 -5.74
CA ILE A 10 5.83 -15.04 -4.71
C ILE A 10 6.71 -13.85 -4.27
N ARG A 11 7.99 -14.06 -4.04
CA ARG A 11 8.92 -12.97 -3.68
C ARG A 11 8.94 -11.81 -4.68
N HIS A 12 8.72 -12.11 -5.99
CA HIS A 12 8.70 -11.07 -7.02
C HIS A 12 7.40 -10.22 -6.95
N LEU A 13 6.31 -10.80 -6.46
CA LEU A 13 5.09 -10.04 -6.14
C LEU A 13 5.33 -9.12 -4.96
N LEU A 14 5.92 -9.65 -3.88
CA LEU A 14 6.18 -8.94 -2.61
C LEU A 14 7.21 -7.82 -2.72
N SER A 15 8.05 -7.83 -3.75
CA SER A 15 9.08 -6.82 -3.99
C SER A 15 8.79 -5.92 -5.20
N HIS A 16 7.61 -6.05 -5.82
CA HIS A 16 7.25 -5.31 -7.05
C HIS A 16 8.27 -5.50 -8.19
N THR A 17 8.82 -6.72 -8.32
CA THR A 17 9.75 -7.07 -9.40
C THR A 17 9.22 -8.17 -10.31
N SER A 18 7.91 -8.37 -10.29
CA SER A 18 7.27 -9.41 -11.10
C SER A 18 7.16 -9.10 -12.59
N GLY A 19 7.20 -7.81 -12.97
CA GLY A 19 6.91 -7.36 -14.34
C GLY A 19 5.42 -7.35 -14.68
N LEU A 20 4.54 -7.59 -13.70
CA LEU A 20 3.10 -7.43 -13.88
C LEU A 20 2.73 -5.94 -14.04
N PRO A 21 1.66 -5.60 -14.77
CA PRO A 21 1.17 -4.22 -14.87
C PRO A 21 0.75 -3.69 -13.50
N ASN A 22 0.68 -2.35 -13.37
CA ASN A 22 0.18 -1.76 -12.13
C ASN A 22 -1.24 -2.21 -11.85
N MET A 23 -2.15 -2.07 -12.81
CA MET A 23 -3.56 -2.40 -12.63
C MET A 23 -4.06 -3.38 -13.69
N LEU A 24 -5.09 -4.15 -13.32
CA LEU A 24 -5.96 -4.89 -14.24
C LEU A 24 -7.41 -4.45 -14.03
N PRO A 25 -8.23 -4.33 -15.09
CA PRO A 25 -7.84 -4.48 -16.50
C PRO A 25 -6.88 -3.38 -16.97
N GLU A 26 -6.14 -3.65 -18.04
CA GLU A 26 -5.09 -2.75 -18.57
C GLU A 26 -5.57 -1.31 -18.79
N ARG A 27 -6.83 -1.13 -19.22
CA ARG A 27 -7.43 0.21 -19.42
C ARG A 27 -7.42 1.09 -18.16
N ALA A 28 -7.33 0.52 -16.96
CA ALA A 28 -7.21 1.29 -15.73
C ALA A 28 -5.87 2.05 -15.64
N ASN A 29 -4.78 1.50 -16.22
CA ASN A 29 -3.50 2.17 -16.28
C ASN A 29 -3.55 3.44 -17.13
N THR A 30 -4.33 3.45 -18.20
CA THR A 30 -4.52 4.65 -19.04
C THR A 30 -5.21 5.77 -18.26
N VAL A 31 -6.20 5.45 -17.43
CA VAL A 31 -6.87 6.43 -16.56
C VAL A 31 -5.92 6.95 -15.49
N LEU A 32 -5.12 6.05 -14.90
CA LEU A 32 -4.15 6.41 -13.85
C LEU A 32 -2.92 7.14 -14.37
N ALA A 33 -2.66 7.15 -15.67
CA ALA A 33 -1.55 7.91 -16.26
C ALA A 33 -1.70 9.43 -16.03
N ASP A 34 -2.93 9.93 -15.91
CA ASP A 34 -3.22 11.25 -15.37
C ASP A 34 -4.06 11.11 -14.09
N PHE A 35 -3.38 10.79 -13.01
CA PHE A 35 -4.02 10.61 -11.70
C PHE A 35 -4.73 11.87 -11.21
N THR A 36 -4.29 13.05 -11.65
CA THR A 36 -4.82 14.33 -11.20
C THR A 36 -6.07 14.80 -11.96
N ASP A 37 -6.45 14.12 -13.04
CA ASP A 37 -7.69 14.43 -13.78
C ASP A 37 -8.92 14.25 -12.88
N GLN A 38 -9.76 15.28 -12.81
CA GLN A 38 -11.00 15.28 -12.01
C GLN A 38 -11.99 14.16 -12.40
N ARG A 39 -11.85 13.58 -13.59
CA ARG A 39 -12.66 12.46 -14.08
C ARG A 39 -12.19 11.10 -13.58
N THR A 40 -10.93 11.00 -13.13
CA THR A 40 -10.29 9.73 -12.72
C THR A 40 -11.14 8.90 -11.76
N PRO A 41 -11.71 9.43 -10.65
CA PRO A 41 -12.55 8.64 -9.76
C PRO A 41 -13.77 8.03 -10.46
N ARG A 42 -14.44 8.80 -11.31
CA ARG A 42 -15.62 8.35 -12.04
C ARG A 42 -15.27 7.29 -13.09
N GLU A 43 -14.18 7.47 -13.79
CA GLU A 43 -13.74 6.54 -14.84
C GLU A 43 -13.27 5.22 -14.25
N LEU A 44 -12.53 5.25 -13.14
CA LEU A 44 -12.16 4.04 -12.41
C LEU A 44 -13.39 3.30 -11.87
N ASN A 45 -14.39 4.03 -11.31
CA ASN A 45 -15.65 3.44 -10.90
C ASN A 45 -16.36 2.71 -12.07
N ALA A 46 -16.39 3.33 -13.24
CA ALA A 46 -16.99 2.72 -14.42
C ALA A 46 -16.23 1.48 -14.92
N ILE A 47 -14.89 1.50 -14.84
CA ILE A 47 -14.05 0.36 -15.23
C ILE A 47 -14.30 -0.83 -14.30
N TYR A 48 -14.41 -0.58 -13.00
CA TYR A 48 -14.54 -1.64 -11.99
C TYR A 48 -15.98 -2.03 -11.68
N ALA A 49 -16.98 -1.35 -12.28
CA ALA A 49 -18.36 -1.76 -12.16
C ALA A 49 -18.56 -3.19 -12.71
N GLY A 50 -18.85 -4.13 -11.81
CA GLY A 50 -19.02 -5.54 -12.15
C GLY A 50 -17.74 -6.33 -12.46
N TYR A 51 -16.57 -5.72 -12.33
CA TYR A 51 -15.29 -6.42 -12.50
C TYR A 51 -14.99 -7.25 -11.25
N GLY A 52 -14.94 -8.56 -11.41
CA GLY A 52 -14.76 -9.51 -10.31
C GLY A 52 -13.48 -10.34 -10.41
N LYS A 53 -13.36 -11.29 -9.48
CA LYS A 53 -12.20 -12.20 -9.40
C LYS A 53 -11.98 -13.00 -10.70
N ALA A 54 -13.07 -13.46 -11.33
CA ALA A 54 -12.98 -14.19 -12.60
C ALA A 54 -12.41 -13.30 -13.73
N ASP A 55 -12.82 -12.03 -13.78
CA ASP A 55 -12.32 -11.07 -14.76
C ASP A 55 -10.85 -10.76 -14.51
N PHE A 56 -10.45 -10.60 -13.24
CA PHE A 56 -9.05 -10.43 -12.87
C PHE A 56 -8.17 -11.56 -13.38
N PHE A 57 -8.56 -12.82 -13.15
CA PHE A 57 -7.77 -13.96 -13.63
C PHE A 57 -7.79 -14.11 -15.15
N ARG A 58 -8.90 -13.79 -15.82
CA ARG A 58 -8.94 -13.76 -17.28
C ARG A 58 -7.92 -12.75 -17.82
N ASP A 59 -7.92 -11.54 -17.29
CA ASP A 59 -7.04 -10.46 -17.75
C ASP A 59 -5.58 -10.75 -17.37
N LEU A 60 -5.35 -11.34 -16.17
CA LEU A 60 -4.02 -11.78 -15.75
C LEU A 60 -3.42 -12.85 -16.69
N HIS A 61 -4.23 -13.77 -17.19
CA HIS A 61 -3.76 -14.77 -18.14
C HIS A 61 -3.41 -14.16 -19.51
N ALA A 62 -3.94 -13.01 -19.84
CA ALA A 62 -3.62 -12.28 -21.05
C ALA A 62 -2.36 -11.39 -20.93
N VAL A 63 -1.81 -11.23 -19.70
CA VAL A 63 -0.59 -10.42 -19.48
C VAL A 63 0.61 -11.10 -20.11
N GLU A 64 1.35 -10.34 -20.91
CA GLU A 64 2.68 -10.73 -21.40
C GLU A 64 3.75 -10.09 -20.53
N ILE A 65 4.70 -10.89 -20.05
CA ILE A 65 5.83 -10.43 -19.25
C ILE A 65 6.99 -10.10 -20.19
N HIS A 66 7.53 -8.89 -20.08
CA HIS A 66 8.57 -8.36 -20.98
C HIS A 66 9.94 -8.21 -20.32
N GLN A 67 10.08 -8.56 -19.04
CA GLN A 67 11.33 -8.46 -18.27
C GLN A 67 11.57 -9.72 -17.45
N VAL A 68 12.83 -9.94 -17.06
CA VAL A 68 13.19 -11.07 -16.17
C VAL A 68 12.61 -10.79 -14.77
N PRO A 69 11.74 -11.68 -14.24
CA PRO A 69 11.17 -11.49 -12.92
C PRO A 69 12.24 -11.44 -11.82
N GLY A 70 12.18 -10.47 -10.95
CA GLY A 70 13.13 -10.26 -9.87
C GLY A 70 14.24 -9.25 -10.16
N LYS A 71 14.31 -8.70 -11.38
CA LYS A 71 15.40 -7.80 -11.79
C LYS A 71 15.05 -6.32 -11.61
N ASP A 72 13.99 -5.88 -12.25
CA ASP A 72 13.65 -4.46 -12.32
C ASP A 72 12.42 -4.17 -11.46
N TYR A 73 12.44 -3.05 -10.75
CA TYR A 73 11.30 -2.58 -9.97
C TYR A 73 10.21 -2.02 -10.89
N ALA A 74 9.00 -2.51 -10.70
CA ALA A 74 7.80 -1.99 -11.34
C ALA A 74 6.61 -2.18 -10.39
N TYR A 75 6.18 -1.10 -9.74
CA TYR A 75 5.06 -1.15 -8.81
C TYR A 75 3.83 -1.80 -9.45
N SER A 76 3.24 -2.76 -8.74
CA SER A 76 2.11 -3.54 -9.27
C SER A 76 1.07 -3.82 -8.20
N SER A 77 -0.05 -3.11 -8.27
CA SER A 77 -1.25 -3.41 -7.49
C SER A 77 -1.86 -4.76 -7.90
N ALA A 78 -1.77 -5.11 -9.20
CA ALA A 78 -2.18 -6.43 -9.68
C ALA A 78 -1.34 -7.55 -9.06
N GLY A 79 -0.04 -7.33 -8.85
CA GLY A 79 0.83 -8.27 -8.12
C GLY A 79 0.43 -8.43 -6.66
N THR A 80 0.10 -7.33 -5.98
CA THR A 80 -0.40 -7.35 -4.60
C THR A 80 -1.72 -8.11 -4.50
N GLN A 81 -2.63 -7.87 -5.44
CA GLN A 81 -3.90 -8.58 -5.48
C GLN A 81 -3.73 -10.08 -5.77
N LEU A 82 -2.81 -10.45 -6.66
CA LEU A 82 -2.50 -11.86 -6.90
C LEU A 82 -1.95 -12.52 -5.62
N ALA A 83 -1.11 -11.84 -4.85
CA ALA A 83 -0.63 -12.34 -3.56
C ALA A 83 -1.79 -12.61 -2.58
N ALA A 84 -2.79 -11.72 -2.52
CA ALA A 84 -3.99 -11.93 -1.73
C ALA A 84 -4.79 -13.17 -2.19
N HIS A 85 -4.97 -13.35 -3.49
CA HIS A 85 -5.65 -14.54 -4.01
C HIS A 85 -4.89 -15.85 -3.75
N ILE A 86 -3.56 -15.80 -3.67
CA ILE A 86 -2.75 -16.94 -3.23
C ILE A 86 -3.05 -17.25 -1.75
N LEU A 87 -3.11 -16.24 -0.88
CA LEU A 87 -3.49 -16.42 0.53
C LEU A 87 -4.90 -17.03 0.66
N GLU A 88 -5.87 -16.51 -0.08
CA GLU A 88 -7.24 -17.10 -0.10
C GLU A 88 -7.24 -18.58 -0.47
N THR A 89 -6.41 -18.94 -1.45
CA THR A 89 -6.29 -20.33 -1.91
C THR A 89 -5.67 -21.24 -0.85
N VAL A 90 -4.60 -20.75 -0.19
CA VAL A 90 -3.86 -21.50 0.83
C VAL A 90 -4.69 -21.67 2.10
N TYR A 91 -5.31 -20.59 2.59
CA TYR A 91 -6.06 -20.58 3.84
C TYR A 91 -7.55 -20.93 3.67
N LYS A 92 -8.06 -21.03 2.43
CA LYS A 92 -9.46 -21.33 2.10
C LYS A 92 -10.45 -20.37 2.77
N SER A 93 -10.07 -19.11 2.86
CA SER A 93 -10.86 -18.01 3.42
C SER A 93 -10.69 -16.77 2.55
N ASP A 94 -11.67 -15.87 2.56
CA ASP A 94 -11.55 -14.61 1.83
C ASP A 94 -10.50 -13.69 2.47
N TYR A 95 -9.89 -12.84 1.64
CA TYR A 95 -8.77 -12.01 2.06
C TYR A 95 -9.13 -11.04 3.20
N GLU A 96 -10.34 -10.46 3.18
CA GLU A 96 -10.76 -9.55 4.26
C GLU A 96 -10.88 -10.26 5.60
N SER A 97 -11.41 -11.47 5.61
CA SER A 97 -11.50 -12.30 6.82
C SER A 97 -10.10 -12.63 7.36
N LEU A 98 -9.19 -13.06 6.49
CA LEU A 98 -7.78 -13.34 6.87
C LEU A 98 -7.10 -12.10 7.45
N LEU A 99 -7.26 -10.96 6.79
CA LEU A 99 -6.67 -9.69 7.23
C LEU A 99 -7.20 -9.27 8.61
N ARG A 100 -8.51 -9.32 8.79
CA ARG A 100 -9.17 -8.93 10.04
C ARG A 100 -8.80 -9.86 11.20
N GLU A 101 -8.80 -11.17 10.97
CA GLU A 101 -8.41 -12.15 11.96
C GLU A 101 -6.96 -11.94 12.40
N PHE A 102 -6.04 -11.86 11.44
CA PHE A 102 -4.63 -11.66 11.72
C PHE A 102 -4.37 -10.39 12.55
N PHE A 103 -4.92 -9.24 12.16
CA PHE A 103 -4.66 -7.98 12.87
C PHE A 103 -5.44 -7.85 14.18
N ARG A 104 -6.61 -8.48 14.31
CA ARG A 104 -7.30 -8.59 15.59
C ARG A 104 -6.42 -9.32 16.61
N ASP A 105 -5.85 -10.45 16.21
CA ASP A 105 -5.15 -11.36 17.12
C ASP A 105 -3.70 -10.90 17.38
N SER A 106 -3.04 -10.31 16.38
CA SER A 106 -1.64 -9.88 16.47
C SER A 106 -1.44 -8.44 16.94
N ALA A 107 -2.36 -7.53 16.63
CA ALA A 107 -2.23 -6.10 16.89
C ALA A 107 -3.43 -5.49 17.63
N ALA A 108 -4.39 -6.29 18.08
CA ALA A 108 -5.64 -5.86 18.72
C ALA A 108 -6.46 -4.84 17.87
N MET A 109 -6.34 -4.91 16.53
CA MET A 109 -7.08 -4.07 15.59
C MET A 109 -8.44 -4.70 15.29
N ALA A 110 -9.48 -4.22 15.94
CA ALA A 110 -10.83 -4.78 15.81
C ALA A 110 -11.68 -4.09 14.72
N ASP A 111 -11.39 -2.83 14.42
CA ASP A 111 -12.17 -1.99 13.49
C ASP A 111 -11.39 -1.73 12.18
N LEU A 112 -11.06 -2.82 11.49
CA LEU A 112 -10.42 -2.81 10.18
C LEU A 112 -11.34 -3.46 9.17
N ARG A 113 -11.59 -2.82 8.02
CA ARG A 113 -12.50 -3.30 6.97
C ARG A 113 -11.95 -3.04 5.58
N ILE A 114 -12.31 -3.87 4.64
CA ILE A 114 -12.22 -3.59 3.20
C ILE A 114 -13.60 -3.13 2.71
N ARG A 115 -14.65 -3.89 3.03
CA ARG A 115 -16.03 -3.55 2.73
C ARG A 115 -16.70 -2.96 3.95
N LEU A 116 -17.44 -1.86 3.73
CA LEU A 116 -18.25 -1.24 4.77
C LEU A 116 -19.70 -1.73 4.65
N GLY A 117 -20.27 -2.19 5.75
CA GLY A 117 -21.69 -2.44 5.86
C GLY A 117 -22.47 -1.14 6.08
N ASP A 118 -23.80 -1.23 6.11
CA ASP A 118 -24.71 -0.08 6.29
C ASP A 118 -24.43 0.70 7.59
N ALA A 119 -23.97 0.01 8.63
CA ALA A 119 -23.63 0.63 9.92
C ALA A 119 -22.30 1.41 9.89
N GLU A 120 -21.34 0.97 9.08
CA GLU A 120 -20.04 1.61 8.99
C GLU A 120 -19.95 2.67 7.88
N ALA A 121 -20.72 2.52 6.80
CA ALA A 121 -20.67 3.43 5.67
C ALA A 121 -20.82 4.92 6.03
N PRO A 122 -21.70 5.35 6.99
CA PRO A 122 -21.79 6.74 7.42
C PRO A 122 -20.54 7.28 8.13
N ARG A 123 -19.65 6.39 8.60
CA ARG A 123 -18.39 6.79 9.27
C ARG A 123 -17.27 7.08 8.28
N LEU A 124 -17.44 6.72 6.99
CA LEU A 124 -16.43 6.98 5.98
C LEU A 124 -16.26 8.48 5.75
N ALA A 125 -15.03 8.96 5.89
CA ALA A 125 -14.72 10.36 5.65
C ALA A 125 -15.07 10.77 4.22
N VAL A 126 -15.67 11.95 4.07
CA VAL A 126 -15.84 12.58 2.75
C VAL A 126 -14.47 12.85 2.18
N GLY A 127 -14.25 12.52 0.91
CA GLY A 127 -12.96 12.68 0.28
C GLY A 127 -12.99 13.61 -0.92
N TYR A 128 -11.81 14.17 -1.22
CA TYR A 128 -11.59 15.18 -2.26
C TYR A 128 -10.46 14.73 -3.17
N HIS A 129 -10.58 15.01 -4.46
CA HIS A 129 -9.61 14.55 -5.45
C HIS A 129 -8.89 15.72 -6.11
N SER A 130 -7.58 15.53 -6.36
CA SER A 130 -6.75 16.44 -7.16
C SER A 130 -6.75 17.88 -6.64
N ASP A 131 -6.50 18.03 -5.33
CA ASP A 131 -6.44 19.34 -4.65
C ASP A 131 -7.69 20.22 -4.87
N ASN A 132 -8.84 19.59 -5.18
CA ASN A 132 -10.11 20.26 -5.41
C ASN A 132 -10.97 20.23 -4.14
N ALA A 133 -11.71 21.31 -3.89
CA ALA A 133 -12.65 21.40 -2.75
C ALA A 133 -14.02 20.74 -3.01
N VAL A 134 -14.23 20.14 -4.19
CA VAL A 134 -15.47 19.44 -4.53
C VAL A 134 -15.40 17.99 -4.04
N PRO A 135 -16.40 17.54 -3.23
CA PRO A 135 -16.45 16.14 -2.80
C PRO A 135 -16.47 15.18 -3.99
N THR A 136 -15.68 14.14 -3.87
CA THR A 136 -15.58 13.09 -4.90
C THR A 136 -16.29 11.82 -4.44
N SER A 137 -16.93 11.12 -5.37
CA SER A 137 -17.54 9.81 -5.13
C SER A 137 -16.53 8.84 -4.50
N PRO A 138 -16.97 7.98 -3.58
CA PRO A 138 -16.11 6.90 -3.07
C PRO A 138 -15.47 6.15 -4.22
N MET A 139 -14.21 5.76 -4.04
CA MET A 139 -13.61 4.77 -4.93
C MET A 139 -14.48 3.51 -4.91
N PRO A 140 -14.61 2.82 -6.06
CA PRO A 140 -15.22 1.52 -6.05
C PRO A 140 -14.48 0.68 -5.02
N GLU A 141 -15.19 -0.19 -4.35
CA GLU A 141 -14.54 -1.30 -3.74
C GLU A 141 -13.84 -2.00 -4.90
N LEU A 142 -12.53 -1.85 -4.95
CA LEU A 142 -11.75 -2.61 -5.91
C LEU A 142 -12.16 -4.07 -5.72
N PRO A 143 -12.46 -4.82 -6.76
CA PRO A 143 -13.07 -6.15 -6.64
C PRO A 143 -12.22 -7.14 -5.84
N TRP A 144 -11.04 -6.74 -5.48
CA TRP A 144 -10.07 -7.51 -4.72
C TRP A 144 -9.67 -6.88 -3.37
N GLY A 145 -9.57 -5.59 -3.24
CA GLY A 145 -9.32 -4.87 -1.97
C GLY A 145 -7.91 -4.92 -1.37
N ALA A 146 -7.00 -5.76 -1.87
CA ALA A 146 -5.67 -5.91 -1.27
C ALA A 146 -4.69 -4.78 -1.61
N SER A 147 -4.91 -4.08 -2.70
CA SER A 147 -3.98 -3.06 -3.20
C SER A 147 -4.33 -1.63 -2.78
N GLY A 148 -4.99 -1.44 -1.63
CA GLY A 148 -5.21 -0.09 -1.10
C GLY A 148 -6.64 0.25 -0.72
N ASN A 149 -7.45 -0.72 -0.35
CA ASN A 149 -8.86 -0.49 -0.02
C ASN A 149 -9.19 -0.72 1.47
N VAL A 150 -8.19 -0.78 2.32
CA VAL A 150 -8.38 -0.91 3.76
C VAL A 150 -8.92 0.40 4.34
N LYS A 151 -9.99 0.30 5.13
CA LYS A 151 -10.54 1.38 5.95
C LYS A 151 -10.25 1.07 7.40
N ALA A 152 -9.67 2.04 8.09
CA ALA A 152 -9.36 1.95 9.51
C ALA A 152 -9.50 3.34 10.16
N THR A 153 -9.64 3.36 11.46
CA THR A 153 -9.59 4.62 12.23
C THR A 153 -8.13 4.95 12.61
N VAL A 154 -7.86 6.21 12.93
CA VAL A 154 -6.51 6.61 13.41
C VAL A 154 -6.09 5.80 14.65
N PRO A 155 -6.96 5.56 15.66
CA PRO A 155 -6.59 4.67 16.78
C PRO A 155 -6.17 3.26 16.36
N GLU A 156 -6.79 2.68 15.33
CA GLU A 156 -6.38 1.37 14.80
C GLU A 156 -4.98 1.45 14.16
N MET A 157 -4.70 2.53 13.44
CA MET A 157 -3.37 2.74 12.85
C MET A 157 -2.28 2.93 13.93
N VAL A 158 -2.61 3.55 15.07
CA VAL A 158 -1.69 3.61 16.24
C VAL A 158 -1.37 2.20 16.77
N LYS A 159 -2.34 1.29 16.80
CA LYS A 159 -2.11 -0.11 17.17
C LYS A 159 -1.19 -0.80 16.16
N PHE A 160 -1.39 -0.54 14.85
CA PHE A 160 -0.52 -1.05 13.80
C PHE A 160 0.93 -0.56 13.98
N LEU A 161 1.14 0.74 14.24
CA LEU A 161 2.48 1.29 14.49
C LEU A 161 3.14 0.62 15.69
N LYS A 162 2.42 0.45 16.80
CA LYS A 162 2.91 -0.25 17.99
C LYS A 162 3.27 -1.70 17.70
N PHE A 163 2.46 -2.41 16.92
CA PHE A 163 2.74 -3.77 16.48
C PHE A 163 4.04 -3.84 15.67
N GLN A 164 4.25 -2.91 14.74
CA GLN A 164 5.47 -2.85 13.94
C GLN A 164 6.71 -2.53 14.79
N LEU A 165 6.61 -1.61 15.75
CA LEU A 165 7.73 -1.24 16.63
C LEU A 165 8.04 -2.34 17.67
N ALA A 166 7.03 -3.04 18.16
CA ALA A 166 7.23 -4.16 19.10
C ALA A 166 8.04 -5.31 18.48
N GLY A 167 8.09 -5.39 17.15
CA GLY A 167 8.85 -6.43 16.46
C GLY A 167 8.22 -7.81 16.60
N GLY A 168 9.07 -8.83 16.68
CA GLY A 168 8.63 -10.22 16.72
C GLY A 168 8.82 -10.92 15.37
N PRO A 169 8.65 -12.26 15.31
CA PRO A 169 9.06 -13.05 14.13
C PRO A 169 8.40 -12.59 12.82
N VAL A 170 7.11 -12.27 12.86
CA VAL A 170 6.36 -11.86 11.68
C VAL A 170 6.83 -10.48 11.19
N VAL A 171 6.99 -9.52 12.09
CA VAL A 171 7.45 -8.17 11.75
C VAL A 171 8.90 -8.23 11.24
N THR A 172 9.77 -8.96 11.92
CA THR A 172 11.17 -9.13 11.49
C THR A 172 11.25 -9.74 10.09
N GLU A 173 10.44 -10.76 9.79
CA GLU A 173 10.39 -11.33 8.45
C GLU A 173 9.82 -10.35 7.42
N SER A 174 8.77 -9.58 7.77
CA SER A 174 8.18 -8.58 6.86
C SER A 174 9.14 -7.42 6.53
N HIS A 175 10.09 -7.16 7.40
CA HIS A 175 11.14 -6.13 7.24
C HIS A 175 12.42 -6.67 6.59
N ARG A 176 12.47 -7.96 6.26
CA ARG A 176 13.64 -8.55 5.59
C ARG A 176 13.73 -8.07 4.14
N THR A 177 14.91 -7.62 3.74
CA THR A 177 15.20 -7.26 2.35
C THR A 177 15.01 -8.47 1.42
N LEU A 178 14.20 -8.30 0.39
CA LEU A 178 14.00 -9.26 -0.69
C LEU A 178 14.80 -8.91 -1.93
N VAL A 179 14.92 -7.61 -2.22
CA VAL A 179 15.69 -7.06 -3.34
C VAL A 179 16.37 -5.78 -2.88
N GLU A 180 17.66 -5.68 -3.14
CA GLU A 180 18.49 -4.49 -2.94
C GLU A 180 18.74 -3.83 -4.30
N PHE A 181 18.48 -2.53 -4.40
CA PHE A 181 18.71 -1.76 -5.62
C PHE A 181 20.00 -0.96 -5.54
N ASP A 182 20.31 -0.42 -4.37
CA ASP A 182 21.55 0.26 -4.05
C ASP A 182 21.80 0.23 -2.52
N SER A 183 22.83 0.94 -2.05
CA SER A 183 23.19 0.99 -0.62
C SER A 183 22.16 1.72 0.26
N GLU A 184 21.25 2.47 -0.33
CA GLU A 184 20.29 3.32 0.39
C GLU A 184 18.85 2.82 0.26
N PHE A 185 18.56 2.01 -0.77
CA PHE A 185 17.19 1.60 -1.06
C PHE A 185 17.07 0.10 -1.38
N SER A 186 16.18 -0.55 -0.65
CA SER A 186 15.77 -1.94 -0.89
C SER A 186 14.28 -2.14 -0.64
N ILE A 187 13.75 -3.28 -1.06
CA ILE A 187 12.34 -3.64 -0.88
C ILE A 187 12.24 -4.98 -0.15
N GLY A 188 11.36 -5.03 0.84
CA GLY A 188 10.99 -6.25 1.54
C GLY A 188 9.50 -6.29 1.85
N TYR A 189 8.80 -7.34 1.42
CA TYR A 189 7.38 -7.57 1.69
C TYR A 189 6.51 -6.31 1.53
N PHE A 190 6.63 -5.65 0.36
CA PHE A 190 6.00 -4.37 0.03
C PHE A 190 6.54 -3.15 0.79
N TRP A 191 7.39 -3.31 1.80
CA TRP A 191 8.03 -2.20 2.47
C TRP A 191 9.16 -1.59 1.62
N ASN A 192 9.16 -0.27 1.49
CA ASN A 192 10.35 0.48 1.14
C ASN A 192 11.27 0.49 2.35
N ILE A 193 12.45 -0.07 2.20
CA ILE A 193 13.48 -0.12 3.24
C ILE A 193 14.54 0.90 2.83
N VAL A 194 14.65 1.96 3.62
CA VAL A 194 15.57 3.07 3.37
C VAL A 194 16.70 3.02 4.40
N GLY A 195 17.92 2.98 3.91
CA GLY A 195 19.15 2.94 4.70
C GLY A 195 20.08 4.09 4.35
N GLY A 196 21.37 3.92 4.67
CA GLY A 196 22.43 4.87 4.30
C GLY A 196 22.54 6.11 5.16
N ASP A 197 21.47 6.64 5.72
CA ASP A 197 21.49 7.79 6.63
C ASP A 197 21.84 7.36 8.06
N HIS A 198 23.06 7.61 8.48
CA HIS A 198 23.53 7.27 9.85
C HIS A 198 22.76 8.04 10.94
N LEU A 199 22.15 9.17 10.64
CA LEU A 199 21.33 9.93 11.60
C LEU A 199 19.96 9.27 11.78
N LYS A 200 19.28 8.96 10.69
CA LYS A 200 17.94 8.33 10.74
C LYS A 200 17.99 6.83 11.05
N GLY A 201 19.10 6.17 10.70
CA GLY A 201 19.18 4.71 10.69
C GLY A 201 18.33 4.09 9.59
N THR A 202 18.27 2.77 9.54
CA THR A 202 17.35 2.08 8.62
C THR A 202 15.91 2.28 9.08
N TYR A 203 15.04 2.66 8.15
CA TYR A 203 13.60 2.79 8.41
C TYR A 203 12.77 2.17 7.29
N TYR A 204 11.53 1.87 7.63
CA TYR A 204 10.56 1.25 6.73
C TYR A 204 9.46 2.24 6.43
N ALA A 205 9.13 2.41 5.15
CA ALA A 205 8.15 3.39 4.74
C ALA A 205 7.24 2.84 3.65
N HIS A 206 6.04 3.39 3.59
CA HIS A 206 5.14 3.22 2.45
C HIS A 206 4.28 4.45 2.25
N HIS A 207 3.99 4.78 0.99
CA HIS A 207 3.03 5.81 0.61
C HIS A 207 1.79 5.13 0.02
N GLY A 208 0.61 5.60 0.39
CA GLY A 208 -0.65 5.20 -0.18
C GLY A 208 -1.37 6.39 -0.82
N GLY A 209 -1.78 6.25 -2.07
CA GLY A 209 -2.56 7.24 -2.79
C GLY A 209 -3.69 6.59 -3.57
N VAL A 210 -4.92 7.01 -3.27
CA VAL A 210 -6.11 6.70 -4.06
C VAL A 210 -6.87 7.99 -4.32
N PRO A 211 -7.69 8.09 -5.38
CA PRO A 211 -8.55 9.25 -5.52
C PRO A 211 -9.30 9.51 -4.23
N ARG A 212 -9.19 10.74 -3.68
CA ARG A 212 -9.79 11.24 -2.45
C ARG A 212 -9.07 10.93 -1.12
N SER A 213 -7.92 10.25 -1.12
CA SER A 213 -7.15 10.03 0.10
C SER A 213 -5.68 9.76 -0.21
N GLN A 214 -4.81 10.25 0.68
CA GLN A 214 -3.38 9.93 0.67
C GLN A 214 -2.91 9.67 2.10
N CYS A 215 -1.95 8.76 2.25
CA CYS A 215 -1.34 8.49 3.55
C CYS A 215 0.14 8.14 3.40
N TYR A 216 0.88 8.39 4.48
CA TYR A 216 2.26 7.98 4.64
C TYR A 216 2.41 7.22 5.95
N ILE A 217 3.24 6.20 5.93
CA ILE A 217 3.64 5.47 7.13
C ILE A 217 5.16 5.35 7.18
N TYR A 218 5.73 5.56 8.37
CA TYR A 218 7.14 5.39 8.65
C TYR A 218 7.31 4.61 9.94
N ILE A 219 8.18 3.62 9.93
CA ILE A 219 8.60 2.86 11.10
C ILE A 219 10.10 3.09 11.23
N MET A 220 10.52 3.76 12.29
CA MET A 220 11.90 4.17 12.57
C MET A 220 12.40 3.51 13.86
N PRO A 221 12.90 2.26 13.81
CA PRO A 221 13.25 1.50 15.01
C PRO A 221 14.34 2.18 15.85
N LYS A 222 15.27 2.90 15.22
CA LYS A 222 16.33 3.63 15.93
C LYS A 222 15.79 4.59 17.00
N TYR A 223 14.61 5.17 16.77
CA TYR A 223 13.97 6.16 17.64
C TYR A 223 12.73 5.62 18.35
N ASP A 224 12.44 4.33 18.22
CA ASP A 224 11.15 3.75 18.67
C ASP A 224 9.96 4.58 18.19
N LEU A 225 10.03 5.05 16.95
CA LEU A 225 9.11 6.04 16.39
C LEU A 225 8.32 5.44 15.21
N GLY A 226 6.99 5.48 15.34
CA GLY A 226 6.06 5.21 14.25
C GLY A 226 5.30 6.47 13.88
N ILE A 227 5.24 6.79 12.60
CA ILE A 227 4.51 7.94 12.06
C ILE A 227 3.45 7.45 11.09
N PHE A 228 2.21 7.86 11.27
CA PHE A 228 1.14 7.68 10.31
C PHE A 228 0.44 9.01 10.07
N VAL A 229 0.41 9.44 8.81
CA VAL A 229 -0.28 10.67 8.40
C VAL A 229 -1.26 10.31 7.30
N ILE A 230 -2.48 10.77 7.42
CA ILE A 230 -3.54 10.55 6.44
C ILE A 230 -4.32 11.84 6.19
N THR A 231 -4.73 12.03 4.96
CA THR A 231 -5.66 13.10 4.56
C THR A 231 -6.79 12.51 3.73
N ASN A 232 -7.94 13.14 3.81
CA ASN A 232 -9.09 12.85 2.95
C ASN A 232 -9.05 13.63 1.62
N GLN A 233 -7.87 14.04 1.21
CA GLN A 233 -7.63 14.72 -0.07
C GLN A 233 -6.47 14.05 -0.80
N SER A 234 -6.59 13.86 -2.11
CA SER A 234 -5.50 13.48 -2.99
C SER A 234 -5.10 14.64 -3.89
N GLY A 235 -3.86 14.62 -4.39
CA GLY A 235 -3.31 15.62 -5.30
C GLY A 235 -1.86 15.94 -4.97
N ASP A 236 -1.15 16.51 -5.94
CA ASP A 236 0.30 16.74 -5.85
C ASP A 236 0.65 17.75 -4.76
N LYS A 237 -0.12 18.83 -4.63
CA LYS A 237 0.11 19.84 -3.58
C LYS A 237 -0.08 19.24 -2.20
N THR A 238 -1.12 18.43 -2.03
CA THR A 238 -1.39 17.73 -0.77
C THR A 238 -0.26 16.74 -0.46
N ALA A 239 0.19 15.96 -1.43
CA ALA A 239 1.30 15.02 -1.26
C ALA A 239 2.58 15.73 -0.80
N HIS A 240 3.00 16.76 -1.52
CA HIS A 240 4.20 17.55 -1.16
C HIS A 240 4.10 18.21 0.22
N ALA A 241 2.92 18.75 0.58
CA ALA A 241 2.72 19.36 1.90
C ALA A 241 2.83 18.33 3.03
N MET A 242 2.26 17.13 2.84
CA MET A 242 2.37 16.02 3.81
C MET A 242 3.82 15.57 3.99
N GLU A 243 4.53 15.36 2.88
CA GLU A 243 5.93 14.93 2.89
C GLU A 243 6.83 15.96 3.56
N ALA A 244 6.67 17.25 3.24
CA ALA A 244 7.42 18.33 3.88
C ALA A 244 7.15 18.40 5.39
N ALA A 245 5.90 18.23 5.82
CA ALA A 245 5.55 18.20 7.23
C ALA A 245 6.18 17.00 7.97
N ILE A 246 6.17 15.82 7.36
CA ILE A 246 6.80 14.62 7.93
C ILE A 246 8.31 14.81 8.04
N ASN A 247 8.97 15.29 6.98
CA ASN A 247 10.42 15.53 6.98
C ASN A 247 10.81 16.54 8.09
N THR A 248 10.07 17.65 8.21
CA THR A 248 10.28 18.63 9.28
C THR A 248 10.12 18.02 10.68
N LEU A 249 9.12 17.17 10.86
CA LEU A 249 8.89 16.47 12.13
C LEU A 249 10.06 15.53 12.46
N VAL A 250 10.46 14.70 11.51
CA VAL A 250 11.56 13.74 11.68
C VAL A 250 12.88 14.46 11.98
N GLU A 251 13.21 15.52 11.24
CA GLU A 251 14.42 16.32 11.47
C GLU A 251 14.45 16.90 12.89
N ARG A 252 13.34 17.42 13.38
CA ARG A 252 13.25 17.97 14.74
C ARG A 252 13.44 16.90 15.82
N ILE A 253 12.88 15.70 15.61
CA ILE A 253 13.03 14.58 16.56
C ILE A 253 14.47 14.12 16.59
N VAL A 254 15.06 13.87 15.41
CA VAL A 254 16.46 13.44 15.25
C VAL A 254 17.44 14.45 15.86
N ALA A 255 17.23 15.75 15.61
CA ALA A 255 18.08 16.81 16.18
C ALA A 255 17.99 16.86 17.70
N ARG A 256 16.81 16.64 18.28
CA ARG A 256 16.61 16.68 19.75
C ARG A 256 17.29 15.52 20.45
N ASP A 257 17.23 14.34 19.87
CA ASP A 257 17.84 13.12 20.42
C ASP A 257 19.37 13.21 20.41
N ASN A 258 19.95 13.78 19.37
CA ASN A 258 21.40 14.01 19.25
C ASN A 258 21.95 15.08 20.22
N ILE A 259 21.11 15.92 20.83
CA ILE A 259 21.49 16.88 21.87
C ILE A 259 21.45 16.24 23.26
N SER A 260 20.70 15.16 23.41
CA SER A 260 20.44 14.46 24.67
C SER A 260 21.33 13.24 24.89
N SER A 261 22.09 12.85 23.88
CA SER A 261 23.10 11.78 23.88
C SER A 261 24.52 12.35 23.96
#